data_576cf119a1b0e5eae5f4a1c368bf5ba6
#
_entry.id   576cf119a1b0e5eae5f4a1c368bf5ba6
#
_cell.length_a   1.000
_cell.length_b   1.000
_cell.length_c   1.000
_cell.angle_alpha   90.00
_cell.angle_beta   90.00
_cell.angle_gamma   90.00
#
_symmetry.space_group_name_H-M   'P 1'
#
loop_
_entity.id
_entity.type
_entity.pdbx_description
1 polymer ?
#
loop_
_entity_poly.entity_id
_entity_poly.type
_entity_poly.pdbx_seq_one_letter_code
_entity_poly.pdbx_strand_id
1 'polypeptide(L)'
;KVAGPLVIAEGMRDADMFDVVRVSSQRLIGEIIEMHGDRASIQVYEETSGLGPGEIVESTGAPLSVELGPGLIGSIYDGIQRPLNEIMKVAGTNLKRGVDVPSLDHKKKWHFTPLVKKGDTVAAGDTLGTVQETHAVLHRILVPNETGGVVESISEGDFTIDETVAVLKTDKGNVEINMCTKWPVRVGRPYKRKLSPDIL
;
A
#
# COMPACT_ATOMS: atom_id res chain seq x y z
N LYS A 1 -7.97 -27.80 0.23
CA LYS A 1 -9.21 -27.97 -0.57
C LYS A 1 -9.41 -26.74 -1.45
N VAL A 2 -9.83 -26.92 -2.69
CA VAL A 2 -10.17 -25.80 -3.61
C VAL A 2 -11.65 -25.93 -4.00
N ALA A 3 -12.39 -24.84 -3.92
CA ALA A 3 -13.79 -24.76 -4.29
C ALA A 3 -14.12 -23.36 -4.88
N GLY A 4 -13.99 -23.23 -6.20
CA GLY A 4 -14.06 -21.93 -6.86
C GLY A 4 -12.99 -20.99 -6.30
N PRO A 5 -13.32 -19.74 -5.95
CA PRO A 5 -12.37 -18.77 -5.41
C PRO A 5 -11.94 -19.07 -3.96
N LEU A 6 -12.56 -20.07 -3.30
CA LEU A 6 -12.24 -20.45 -1.94
C LEU A 6 -11.18 -21.56 -1.91
N VAL A 7 -10.09 -21.29 -1.23
CA VAL A 7 -9.02 -22.23 -0.94
C VAL A 7 -8.92 -22.44 0.56
N ILE A 8 -8.87 -23.71 1.01
CA ILE A 8 -8.62 -24.05 2.42
C ILE A 8 -7.19 -24.60 2.49
N ALA A 9 -6.34 -23.91 3.22
CA ALA A 9 -4.95 -24.27 3.50
C ALA A 9 -4.81 -24.80 4.92
N GLU A 10 -3.83 -25.69 5.14
CA GLU A 10 -3.43 -26.24 6.44
C GLU A 10 -2.00 -25.79 6.76
N GLY A 11 -1.62 -25.81 8.05
CA GLY A 11 -0.29 -25.40 8.47
C GLY A 11 -0.11 -23.87 8.52
N MET A 12 -1.21 -23.11 8.62
CA MET A 12 -1.22 -21.64 8.60
C MET A 12 -1.20 -21.03 10.01
N ARG A 13 -0.59 -21.70 10.98
CA ARG A 13 -0.62 -21.30 12.41
C ARG A 13 0.00 -19.92 12.68
N ASP A 14 1.00 -19.54 11.87
CA ASP A 14 1.76 -18.30 12.03
C ASP A 14 1.20 -17.15 11.18
N ALA A 15 0.07 -17.36 10.52
CA ALA A 15 -0.60 -16.35 9.72
C ALA A 15 -1.72 -15.68 10.53
N ASP A 16 -1.98 -14.43 10.24
CA ASP A 16 -3.03 -13.64 10.86
C ASP A 16 -4.26 -13.50 9.94
N MET A 17 -5.38 -13.17 10.57
CA MET A 17 -6.63 -12.85 9.88
C MET A 17 -6.42 -11.65 8.96
N PHE A 18 -6.87 -11.75 7.72
CA PHE A 18 -6.71 -10.76 6.67
C PHE A 18 -5.31 -10.64 6.07
N ASP A 19 -4.39 -11.52 6.44
CA ASP A 19 -3.12 -11.59 5.72
C ASP A 19 -3.33 -11.91 4.24
N VAL A 20 -2.55 -11.23 3.41
CA VAL A 20 -2.40 -11.59 2.01
C VAL A 20 -1.57 -12.87 1.92
N VAL A 21 -2.01 -13.79 1.08
CA VAL A 21 -1.31 -15.03 0.80
C VAL A 21 -1.01 -15.18 -0.69
N ARG A 22 0.02 -15.95 -0.99
CA ARG A 22 0.37 -16.38 -2.34
C ARG A 22 0.05 -17.85 -2.49
N VAL A 23 -0.90 -18.18 -3.36
CA VAL A 23 -1.42 -19.54 -3.56
C VAL A 23 -0.78 -20.15 -4.79
N SER A 24 -0.25 -21.34 -4.65
CA SER A 24 0.41 -22.18 -5.64
C SER A 24 1.73 -21.62 -6.20
N SER A 25 2.37 -22.40 -7.05
CA SER A 25 3.54 -21.97 -7.83
C SER A 25 3.25 -20.77 -8.75
N GLN A 26 1.98 -20.55 -9.08
CA GLN A 26 1.53 -19.37 -9.86
C GLN A 26 1.45 -18.10 -9.03
N ARG A 27 1.60 -18.18 -7.69
CA ARG A 27 1.58 -17.07 -6.74
C ARG A 27 0.30 -16.22 -6.81
N LEU A 28 -0.85 -16.88 -6.98
CA LEU A 28 -2.14 -16.21 -7.03
C LEU A 28 -2.40 -15.45 -5.73
N ILE A 29 -2.91 -14.22 -5.84
CA ILE A 29 -3.17 -13.37 -4.69
C ILE A 29 -4.49 -13.79 -4.03
N GLY A 30 -4.44 -14.05 -2.73
CA GLY A 30 -5.62 -14.29 -1.90
C GLY A 30 -5.50 -13.61 -0.53
N GLU A 31 -6.57 -13.61 0.21
CA GLU A 31 -6.68 -13.06 1.56
C GLU A 31 -7.29 -14.10 2.49
N ILE A 32 -6.75 -14.21 3.70
CA ILE A 32 -7.32 -15.04 4.75
C ILE A 32 -8.61 -14.41 5.25
N ILE A 33 -9.74 -15.10 5.08
CA ILE A 33 -11.06 -14.61 5.49
C ILE A 33 -11.60 -15.32 6.74
N GLU A 34 -10.97 -16.43 7.14
CA GLU A 34 -11.37 -17.20 8.30
C GLU A 34 -10.22 -18.08 8.77
N MET A 35 -10.06 -18.22 10.09
CA MET A 35 -9.06 -19.07 10.71
C MET A 35 -9.70 -20.07 11.69
N HIS A 36 -9.33 -21.35 11.59
CA HIS A 36 -9.72 -22.41 12.51
C HIS A 36 -8.51 -23.25 12.90
N GLY A 37 -7.88 -22.92 14.02
CA GLY A 37 -6.65 -23.57 14.47
C GLY A 37 -5.50 -23.29 13.50
N ASP A 38 -5.02 -24.34 12.82
CA ASP A 38 -3.96 -24.24 11.81
C ASP A 38 -4.48 -24.18 10.37
N ARG A 39 -5.82 -24.14 10.20
CA ARG A 39 -6.48 -24.05 8.90
C ARG A 39 -6.93 -22.61 8.62
N ALA A 40 -6.64 -22.15 7.40
CA ALA A 40 -7.12 -20.89 6.88
C ALA A 40 -8.06 -21.10 5.70
N SER A 41 -9.20 -20.42 5.72
CA SER A 41 -10.06 -20.22 4.55
C SER A 41 -9.59 -18.96 3.84
N ILE A 42 -9.25 -19.10 2.56
CA ILE A 42 -8.61 -18.07 1.76
C ILE A 42 -9.51 -17.74 0.58
N GLN A 43 -9.84 -16.47 0.40
CA GLN A 43 -10.46 -15.97 -0.80
C GLN A 43 -9.39 -15.56 -1.80
N VAL A 44 -9.30 -16.26 -2.92
CA VAL A 44 -8.38 -15.94 -4.02
C VAL A 44 -9.05 -14.93 -4.94
N TYR A 45 -8.32 -13.87 -5.31
CA TYR A 45 -8.82 -12.77 -6.15
C TYR A 45 -8.66 -13.05 -7.65
N GLU A 46 -7.96 -14.11 -8.00
CA GLU A 46 -7.69 -14.51 -9.37
C GLU A 46 -8.34 -15.86 -9.70
N GLU A 47 -8.37 -16.21 -10.98
CA GLU A 47 -8.90 -17.48 -11.47
C GLU A 47 -8.12 -18.67 -10.88
N THR A 48 -8.82 -19.56 -10.22
CA THR A 48 -8.25 -20.74 -9.52
C THR A 48 -8.27 -22.03 -10.33
N SER A 49 -8.70 -21.98 -11.59
CA SER A 49 -8.75 -23.15 -12.47
C SER A 49 -7.37 -23.81 -12.58
N GLY A 50 -7.33 -25.12 -12.36
CA GLY A 50 -6.11 -25.92 -12.37
C GLY A 50 -5.39 -26.03 -11.03
N LEU A 51 -5.87 -25.35 -9.97
CA LEU A 51 -5.36 -25.60 -8.62
C LEU A 51 -5.88 -26.92 -8.08
N GLY A 52 -5.00 -27.65 -7.38
CA GLY A 52 -5.31 -28.92 -6.77
C GLY A 52 -4.86 -29.03 -5.31
N PRO A 53 -5.21 -30.14 -4.64
CA PRO A 53 -4.66 -30.43 -3.32
C PRO A 53 -3.14 -30.58 -3.36
N GLY A 54 -2.44 -30.12 -2.31
CA GLY A 54 -0.99 -30.19 -2.20
C GLY A 54 -0.24 -28.95 -2.76
N GLU A 55 -0.96 -27.98 -3.30
CA GLU A 55 -0.37 -26.69 -3.68
C GLU A 55 0.10 -25.92 -2.44
N ILE A 56 1.22 -25.23 -2.58
CA ILE A 56 1.82 -24.43 -1.49
C ILE A 56 1.03 -23.12 -1.33
N VAL A 57 0.84 -22.72 -0.07
CA VAL A 57 0.30 -21.41 0.29
C VAL A 57 1.29 -20.71 1.22
N GLU A 58 1.71 -19.50 0.86
CA GLU A 58 2.64 -18.69 1.63
C GLU A 58 1.94 -17.43 2.13
N SER A 59 1.95 -17.18 3.46
CA SER A 59 1.53 -15.90 4.00
C SER A 59 2.60 -14.83 3.74
N THR A 60 2.16 -13.60 3.47
CA THR A 60 3.07 -12.45 3.38
C THR A 60 3.32 -11.81 4.75
N GLY A 61 2.58 -12.22 5.80
CA GLY A 61 2.63 -11.63 7.13
C GLY A 61 2.12 -10.20 7.20
N ALA A 62 1.32 -9.78 6.21
CA ALA A 62 0.77 -8.44 6.15
C ALA A 62 -0.61 -8.42 5.49
N PRO A 63 -1.53 -7.55 5.96
CA PRO A 63 -2.85 -7.40 5.37
C PRO A 63 -2.77 -6.72 4.00
N LEU A 64 -3.83 -6.91 3.21
CA LEU A 64 -3.97 -6.19 1.94
C LEU A 64 -3.91 -4.69 2.19
N SER A 65 -2.91 -4.06 1.59
CA SER A 65 -2.61 -2.64 1.77
C SER A 65 -2.45 -1.96 0.43
N VAL A 66 -2.80 -0.68 0.39
CA VAL A 66 -2.61 0.18 -0.78
C VAL A 66 -1.43 1.12 -0.56
N GLU A 67 -0.71 1.42 -1.63
CA GLU A 67 0.32 2.45 -1.64
C GLU A 67 -0.30 3.80 -1.97
N LEU A 68 -0.10 4.76 -1.08
CA LEU A 68 -0.63 6.11 -1.19
C LEU A 68 0.54 7.08 -1.29
N GLY A 69 0.70 7.70 -2.45
CA GLY A 69 1.80 8.61 -2.75
C GLY A 69 1.63 9.27 -4.10
N PRO A 70 2.57 10.13 -4.51
CA PRO A 70 2.57 10.74 -5.84
C PRO A 70 2.63 9.68 -6.95
N GLY A 71 1.83 9.84 -7.99
CA GLY A 71 1.74 8.90 -9.12
C GLY A 71 0.43 8.10 -9.16
N LEU A 72 -0.44 8.25 -8.15
CA LEU A 72 -1.76 7.63 -8.17
C LEU A 72 -2.68 8.25 -9.21
N ILE A 73 -2.65 9.57 -9.34
CA ILE A 73 -3.58 10.30 -10.21
C ILE A 73 -3.17 10.10 -11.68
N GLY A 74 -4.15 9.72 -12.49
CA GLY A 74 -3.95 9.45 -13.92
C GLY A 74 -3.62 8.00 -14.26
N SER A 75 -3.52 7.13 -13.25
CA SER A 75 -3.35 5.68 -13.45
C SER A 75 -4.67 4.93 -13.31
N ILE A 76 -4.80 3.80 -14.00
CA ILE A 76 -5.95 2.91 -13.91
C ILE A 76 -5.49 1.63 -13.21
N TYR A 77 -6.21 1.27 -12.14
CA TYR A 77 -5.90 0.14 -11.29
C TYR A 77 -7.00 -0.91 -11.31
N ASP A 78 -6.64 -2.14 -11.00
CA ASP A 78 -7.60 -3.19 -10.67
C ASP A 78 -8.03 -3.12 -9.19
N GLY A 79 -8.85 -4.07 -8.74
CA GLY A 79 -9.41 -4.09 -7.37
C GLY A 79 -8.41 -4.28 -6.23
N ILE A 80 -7.16 -4.61 -6.51
CA ILE A 80 -6.06 -4.78 -5.54
C ILE A 80 -4.88 -3.84 -5.82
N GLN A 81 -5.17 -2.71 -6.48
CA GLN A 81 -4.21 -1.65 -6.81
C GLN A 81 -3.05 -2.08 -7.71
N ARG A 82 -3.25 -3.02 -8.65
CA ARG A 82 -2.25 -3.29 -9.67
C ARG A 82 -2.48 -2.36 -10.88
N PRO A 83 -1.47 -1.60 -11.33
CA PRO A 83 -1.64 -0.69 -12.47
C PRO A 83 -1.79 -1.48 -13.77
N LEU A 84 -2.94 -1.31 -14.45
CA LEU A 84 -3.28 -2.08 -15.66
C LEU A 84 -2.28 -1.88 -16.78
N ASN A 85 -1.75 -0.66 -16.96
CA ASN A 85 -0.74 -0.37 -17.96
C ASN A 85 0.56 -1.15 -17.73
N GLU A 86 0.98 -1.32 -16.47
CA GLU A 86 2.20 -2.08 -16.15
C GLU A 86 1.96 -3.58 -16.29
N ILE A 87 0.77 -4.07 -15.92
CA ILE A 87 0.38 -5.46 -16.18
C ILE A 87 0.43 -5.75 -17.69
N MET A 88 -0.09 -4.86 -18.53
CA MET A 88 -0.06 -5.02 -20.00
C MET A 88 1.37 -5.07 -20.56
N LYS A 89 2.30 -4.29 -20.01
CA LYS A 89 3.72 -4.32 -20.43
C LYS A 89 4.38 -5.67 -20.13
N VAL A 90 4.04 -6.28 -18.99
CA VAL A 90 4.64 -7.55 -18.53
C VAL A 90 3.95 -8.77 -19.14
N ALA A 91 2.62 -8.75 -19.21
CA ALA A 91 1.79 -9.89 -19.61
C ALA A 91 1.33 -9.87 -21.07
N GLY A 92 1.49 -8.73 -21.76
CA GLY A 92 0.91 -8.50 -23.08
C GLY A 92 -0.60 -8.35 -23.02
N THR A 93 -1.28 -8.67 -24.13
CA THR A 93 -2.75 -8.57 -24.25
C THR A 93 -3.50 -9.64 -23.46
N ASN A 94 -2.83 -10.72 -23.06
CA ASN A 94 -3.42 -11.78 -22.25
C ASN A 94 -3.04 -11.57 -20.78
N LEU A 95 -4.03 -11.32 -19.93
CA LEU A 95 -3.86 -11.23 -18.48
C LEU A 95 -3.32 -12.57 -17.96
N LYS A 96 -2.04 -12.60 -17.61
CA LYS A 96 -1.43 -13.73 -16.90
C LYS A 96 -1.78 -13.65 -15.42
N ARG A 97 -2.08 -14.80 -14.83
CA ARG A 97 -2.31 -14.93 -13.39
C ARG A 97 -1.02 -14.75 -12.60
N GLY A 98 -1.12 -14.30 -11.34
CA GLY A 98 0.03 -14.15 -10.44
C GLY A 98 1.00 -13.05 -10.83
N VAL A 99 0.62 -12.11 -11.71
CA VAL A 99 1.47 -10.96 -12.07
C VAL A 99 1.57 -10.03 -10.88
N ASP A 100 2.80 -9.82 -10.42
CA ASP A 100 3.13 -8.90 -9.33
C ASP A 100 3.85 -7.67 -9.90
N VAL A 101 3.23 -6.52 -9.79
CA VAL A 101 3.77 -5.24 -10.23
C VAL A 101 3.57 -4.21 -9.13
N PRO A 102 4.54 -3.33 -8.88
CA PRO A 102 4.40 -2.26 -7.90
C PRO A 102 3.21 -1.36 -8.24
N SER A 103 2.48 -0.93 -7.21
CA SER A 103 1.31 -0.05 -7.39
C SER A 103 1.70 1.34 -7.84
N LEU A 104 2.87 1.82 -7.39
CA LEU A 104 3.46 3.10 -7.79
C LEU A 104 4.82 2.88 -8.47
N ASP A 105 5.26 3.87 -9.22
CA ASP A 105 6.61 3.88 -9.81
C ASP A 105 7.65 4.33 -8.75
N HIS A 106 8.34 3.37 -8.14
CA HIS A 106 9.37 3.59 -7.12
C HIS A 106 10.69 4.18 -7.67
N LYS A 107 10.84 4.28 -9.00
CA LYS A 107 12.04 4.83 -9.63
C LYS A 107 11.85 6.26 -10.09
N LYS A 108 10.60 6.68 -10.28
CA LYS A 108 10.28 8.04 -10.71
C LYS A 108 10.63 9.03 -9.61
N LYS A 109 11.32 10.10 -9.98
CA LYS A 109 11.61 11.21 -9.09
C LYS A 109 10.52 12.27 -9.16
N TRP A 110 10.24 12.84 -8.00
CA TRP A 110 9.26 13.87 -7.78
C TRP A 110 9.91 15.03 -7.05
N HIS A 111 9.65 16.24 -7.48
CA HIS A 111 10.15 17.43 -6.82
C HIS A 111 9.33 17.70 -5.54
N PHE A 112 9.98 17.51 -4.39
CA PHE A 112 9.39 17.77 -3.08
C PHE A 112 9.73 19.19 -2.63
N THR A 113 8.70 20.00 -2.30
CA THR A 113 8.85 21.36 -1.77
C THR A 113 8.36 21.38 -0.32
N PRO A 114 9.24 21.63 0.68
CA PRO A 114 8.86 21.66 2.08
C PRO A 114 7.99 22.89 2.40
N LEU A 115 7.02 22.73 3.29
CA LEU A 115 6.18 23.80 3.85
C LEU A 115 6.52 24.10 5.31
N VAL A 116 7.34 23.27 5.94
CA VAL A 116 7.87 23.45 7.29
C VAL A 116 9.39 23.45 7.25
N LYS A 117 10.02 23.88 8.32
CA LYS A 117 11.47 23.97 8.45
C LYS A 117 11.98 23.21 9.67
N LYS A 118 13.29 22.98 9.73
CA LYS A 118 13.96 22.42 10.89
C LYS A 118 13.63 23.22 12.15
N GLY A 119 13.22 22.51 13.21
CA GLY A 119 12.82 23.07 14.49
C GLY A 119 11.32 23.31 14.65
N ASP A 120 10.54 23.26 13.58
CA ASP A 120 9.09 23.37 13.69
C ASP A 120 8.50 22.14 14.38
N THR A 121 7.45 22.36 15.20
CA THR A 121 6.69 21.28 15.84
C THR A 121 5.50 20.94 14.96
N VAL A 122 5.33 19.66 14.67
CA VAL A 122 4.26 19.13 13.80
C VAL A 122 3.49 18.01 14.51
N ALA A 123 2.21 17.90 14.19
CA ALA A 123 1.31 16.87 14.68
C ALA A 123 0.85 15.95 13.54
N ALA A 124 0.31 14.78 13.90
CA ALA A 124 -0.27 13.84 12.95
C ALA A 124 -1.26 14.53 11.99
N GLY A 125 -1.09 14.31 10.69
CA GLY A 125 -1.90 14.89 9.63
C GLY A 125 -1.55 16.33 9.24
N ASP A 126 -0.53 16.95 9.84
CA ASP A 126 0.00 18.22 9.36
C ASP A 126 0.75 18.04 8.03
N THR A 127 0.74 19.06 7.20
CA THR A 127 1.42 19.02 5.90
C THR A 127 2.90 19.36 6.07
N LEU A 128 3.80 18.43 5.73
CA LEU A 128 5.24 18.64 5.71
C LEU A 128 5.72 19.37 4.47
N GLY A 129 5.14 19.04 3.34
CA GLY A 129 5.49 19.60 2.05
C GLY A 129 4.56 19.16 0.95
N THR A 130 4.87 19.53 -0.27
CA THR A 130 4.04 19.27 -1.44
C THR A 130 4.85 18.74 -2.62
N VAL A 131 4.15 18.03 -3.50
CA VAL A 131 4.66 17.56 -4.78
C VAL A 131 3.66 17.93 -5.86
N GLN A 132 4.09 18.57 -6.94
CA GLN A 132 3.23 18.82 -8.10
C GLN A 132 3.09 17.52 -8.89
N GLU A 133 1.99 16.79 -8.66
CA GLU A 133 1.76 15.47 -9.28
C GLU A 133 1.31 15.60 -10.73
N THR A 134 0.36 16.51 -10.98
CA THR A 134 -0.09 16.90 -12.32
C THR A 134 -0.25 18.42 -12.36
N HIS A 135 -0.52 19.01 -13.53
CA HIS A 135 -0.78 20.45 -13.64
C HIS A 135 -1.95 20.95 -12.76
N ALA A 136 -2.89 20.05 -12.42
CA ALA A 136 -4.08 20.36 -11.62
C ALA A 136 -4.01 19.83 -10.18
N VAL A 137 -3.11 18.91 -9.88
CA VAL A 137 -3.07 18.21 -8.59
C VAL A 137 -1.78 18.49 -7.85
N LEU A 138 -1.90 19.17 -6.73
CA LEU A 138 -0.84 19.39 -5.76
C LEU A 138 -0.99 18.34 -4.65
N HIS A 139 -0.12 17.34 -4.68
CA HIS A 139 -0.08 16.28 -3.67
C HIS A 139 0.55 16.79 -2.38
N ARG A 140 -0.06 16.49 -1.24
CA ARG A 140 0.42 16.89 0.09
C ARG A 140 1.03 15.70 0.80
N ILE A 141 2.27 15.85 1.24
CA ILE A 141 2.94 14.88 2.09
C ILE A 141 2.64 15.23 3.54
N LEU A 142 1.99 14.31 4.24
CA LEU A 142 1.48 14.53 5.59
C LEU A 142 2.35 13.81 6.63
N VAL A 143 2.36 14.34 7.84
CA VAL A 143 2.88 13.63 9.01
C VAL A 143 2.03 12.37 9.22
N PRO A 144 2.65 11.17 9.33
CA PRO A 144 1.92 9.92 9.55
C PRO A 144 1.04 9.95 10.79
N ASN A 145 -0.01 9.12 10.80
CA ASN A 145 -0.86 8.97 11.98
C ASN A 145 -0.06 8.50 13.17
N GLU A 146 -0.49 8.92 14.37
CA GLU A 146 0.15 8.60 15.65
C GLU A 146 1.61 9.07 15.75
N THR A 147 2.05 9.90 14.81
CA THR A 147 3.37 10.51 14.78
C THR A 147 3.23 12.01 14.99
N GLY A 148 4.11 12.58 15.75
CA GLY A 148 4.22 14.02 15.98
C GLY A 148 5.55 14.30 16.63
N GLY A 149 6.06 15.49 16.47
CA GLY A 149 7.37 15.83 17.04
C GLY A 149 7.96 17.08 16.43
N VAL A 150 9.25 17.22 16.58
CA VAL A 150 10.03 18.34 16.05
C VAL A 150 10.72 17.91 14.77
N VAL A 151 10.65 18.72 13.72
CA VAL A 151 11.38 18.51 12.48
C VAL A 151 12.88 18.61 12.72
N GLU A 152 13.58 17.48 12.68
CA GLU A 152 15.04 17.43 12.83
C GLU A 152 15.75 17.80 11.54
N SER A 153 15.25 17.29 10.42
CA SER A 153 15.71 17.64 9.08
C SER A 153 14.58 17.53 8.06
N ILE A 154 14.65 18.35 7.05
CA ILE A 154 13.76 18.32 5.88
C ILE A 154 14.54 18.92 4.70
N SER A 155 14.41 18.31 3.53
CA SER A 155 15.18 18.71 2.34
C SER A 155 14.25 18.94 1.16
N GLU A 156 14.49 20.03 0.43
CA GLU A 156 13.89 20.27 -0.88
C GLU A 156 14.68 19.56 -1.97
N GLY A 157 14.03 19.02 -2.98
CA GLY A 157 14.70 18.39 -4.11
C GLY A 157 13.92 17.29 -4.79
N ASP A 158 14.59 16.55 -5.65
CA ASP A 158 14.02 15.47 -6.45
C ASP A 158 14.31 14.12 -5.79
N PHE A 159 13.24 13.52 -5.24
CA PHE A 159 13.29 12.25 -4.53
C PHE A 159 12.38 11.22 -5.18
N THR A 160 12.72 9.95 -5.04
CA THR A 160 11.78 8.86 -5.26
C THR A 160 10.77 8.80 -4.10
N ILE A 161 9.70 8.04 -4.27
CA ILE A 161 8.69 7.92 -3.21
C ILE A 161 9.20 7.19 -1.95
N ASP A 162 10.30 6.46 -2.05
CA ASP A 162 10.91 5.69 -0.95
C ASP A 162 12.02 6.47 -0.23
N GLU A 163 12.63 7.47 -0.88
CA GLU A 163 13.69 8.27 -0.27
C GLU A 163 13.15 9.15 0.85
N THR A 164 13.93 9.29 1.92
CA THR A 164 13.59 10.12 3.09
C THR A 164 13.63 11.59 2.72
N VAL A 165 12.49 12.27 2.87
CA VAL A 165 12.35 13.73 2.63
C VAL A 165 12.41 14.55 3.91
N ALA A 166 12.05 13.95 5.05
CA ALA A 166 12.13 14.57 6.36
C ALA A 166 12.43 13.55 7.47
N VAL A 167 12.99 14.02 8.57
CA VAL A 167 13.17 13.25 9.81
C VAL A 167 12.50 14.02 10.95
N LEU A 168 11.63 13.34 11.69
CA LEU A 168 10.95 13.87 12.87
C LEU A 168 11.56 13.27 14.13
N LYS A 169 11.91 14.12 15.07
CA LYS A 169 12.30 13.71 16.43
C LYS A 169 11.04 13.60 17.27
N THR A 170 10.71 12.38 17.66
CA THR A 170 9.55 12.05 18.51
C THR A 170 10.01 11.58 19.89
N ASP A 171 9.08 11.41 20.82
CA ASP A 171 9.35 10.85 22.15
C ASP A 171 9.89 9.41 22.10
N LYS A 172 9.62 8.69 21.01
CA LYS A 172 10.06 7.29 20.79
C LYS A 172 11.34 7.18 19.95
N GLY A 173 11.91 8.29 19.51
CA GLY A 173 13.11 8.35 18.66
C GLY A 173 12.86 9.05 17.33
N ASN A 174 13.83 8.97 16.44
CA ASN A 174 13.74 9.58 15.11
C ASN A 174 12.87 8.72 14.18
N VAL A 175 11.98 9.38 13.45
CA VAL A 175 11.11 8.76 12.46
C VAL A 175 11.41 9.38 11.09
N GLU A 176 11.81 8.55 10.15
CA GLU A 176 12.04 8.94 8.76
C GLU A 176 10.71 9.00 8.02
N ILE A 177 10.53 10.07 7.25
CA ILE A 177 9.33 10.29 6.45
C ILE A 177 9.72 10.28 4.97
N ASN A 178 9.05 9.45 4.21
CA ASN A 178 9.11 9.40 2.75
C ASN A 178 7.76 9.86 2.15
N MET A 179 7.63 9.79 0.82
CA MET A 179 6.43 10.26 0.13
C MET A 179 5.38 9.16 -0.12
N CYS A 180 5.65 7.92 0.30
CA CYS A 180 4.75 6.78 0.15
C CYS A 180 4.26 6.29 1.52
N THR A 181 2.96 6.06 1.64
CA THR A 181 2.37 5.43 2.83
C THR A 181 1.65 4.15 2.43
N LYS A 182 2.00 3.02 3.05
CA LYS A 182 1.22 1.79 2.93
C LYS A 182 0.07 1.81 3.93
N TRP A 183 -1.15 1.64 3.42
CA TRP A 183 -2.35 1.70 4.24
C TRP A 183 -3.19 0.43 4.10
N PRO A 184 -3.51 -0.29 5.20
CA PRO A 184 -4.36 -1.46 5.17
C PRO A 184 -5.77 -1.10 4.71
N VAL A 185 -6.29 -1.80 3.69
CA VAL A 185 -7.59 -1.45 3.08
C VAL A 185 -8.79 -1.62 4.03
N ARG A 186 -8.64 -2.48 5.05
CA ARG A 186 -9.70 -2.73 6.04
C ARG A 186 -9.70 -1.75 7.22
N VAL A 187 -8.70 -0.87 7.29
CA VAL A 187 -8.59 0.14 8.35
C VAL A 187 -9.04 1.49 7.81
N GLY A 188 -10.09 2.06 8.40
CA GLY A 188 -10.55 3.41 8.05
C GLY A 188 -9.47 4.45 8.32
N ARG A 189 -9.24 5.36 7.37
CA ARG A 189 -8.31 6.48 7.61
C ARG A 189 -8.93 7.49 8.59
N PRO A 190 -8.18 7.98 9.57
CA PRO A 190 -8.64 9.03 10.45
C PRO A 190 -8.88 10.32 9.66
N TYR A 191 -9.84 11.10 10.11
CA TYR A 191 -10.18 12.39 9.50
C TYR A 191 -10.45 13.42 10.61
N LYS A 192 -10.06 14.67 10.39
CA LYS A 192 -10.36 15.78 11.30
C LYS A 192 -11.81 16.25 11.17
N ARG A 193 -12.36 16.19 9.95
CA ARG A 193 -13.72 16.69 9.65
C ARG A 193 -14.29 15.94 8.44
N LYS A 194 -15.54 15.51 8.55
CA LYS A 194 -16.33 15.06 7.39
C LYS A 194 -16.85 16.29 6.63
N LEU A 195 -16.69 16.30 5.33
CA LEU A 195 -17.29 17.31 4.47
C LEU A 195 -18.73 16.91 4.14
N SER A 196 -19.62 17.91 3.95
CA SER A 196 -20.96 17.64 3.45
C SER A 196 -20.89 17.15 2.01
N PRO A 197 -21.74 16.17 1.62
CA PRO A 197 -21.83 15.73 0.23
C PRO A 197 -22.28 16.81 -0.76
N ASP A 198 -22.85 17.91 -0.25
CA ASP A 198 -23.32 19.03 -1.07
C ASP A 198 -22.16 19.94 -1.56
N ILE A 199 -20.93 19.62 -1.19
CA ILE A 199 -19.71 20.39 -1.54
C ILE A 199 -18.85 19.65 -2.61
N LEU A 200 -19.39 18.62 -3.22
CA LEU A 200 -18.72 17.88 -4.30
C LEU A 200 -19.06 18.50 -5.66
#